data_03fca27ddbc01647091695d4df689015
#
_entry.id   03fca27ddbc01647091695d4df689015
#
_cell.length_a   1.000
_cell.length_b   1.000
_cell.length_c   1.000
_cell.angle_alpha   90.00
_cell.angle_beta   90.00
_cell.angle_gamma   90.00
#
_symmetry.space_group_name_H-M   'P 1'
#
loop_
_entity.id
_entity.type
_entity.pdbx_description
1 polymer ?
#
loop_
_entity_poly.entity_id
_entity_poly.type
_entity_poly.pdbx_seq_one_letter_code
_entity_poly.pdbx_strand_id
1 'polypeptide(L)'
;MQAVGKKIYHVHAKDGEIVEHNVRRDGLIPTGPWNRITRGFRFRIPGWGSVPWKRVITELALVGYDYVLSYEHEDVTMSREDGEIKTVEFLKPLLIKAPYEGRKDILFQ
;
A
#
# COMPACT_ATOMS: atom_id res chain seq x y z
N MET A 1 11.92 5.17 2.86
CA MET A 1 12.04 3.96 3.68
C MET A 1 13.46 3.65 4.10
N GLN A 2 14.40 3.59 3.18
CA GLN A 2 15.80 3.22 3.50
C GLN A 2 16.46 4.15 4.50
N ALA A 3 16.23 5.46 4.39
CA ALA A 3 16.83 6.47 5.28
C ALA A 3 16.37 6.35 6.74
N VAL A 4 15.19 5.76 6.99
CA VAL A 4 14.63 5.62 8.34
C VAL A 4 14.50 4.16 8.77
N GLY A 5 15.01 3.21 7.99
CA GLY A 5 14.78 1.76 8.10
C GLY A 5 14.49 1.21 9.49
N LYS A 6 15.49 1.21 10.39
CA LYS A 6 15.33 0.67 11.75
C LYS A 6 14.38 1.47 12.63
N LYS A 7 13.98 2.67 12.22
CA LYS A 7 13.05 3.53 12.95
C LYS A 7 11.61 3.36 12.50
N ILE A 8 11.34 2.42 11.58
CA ILE A 8 9.96 2.11 11.18
C ILE A 8 9.36 1.17 12.19
N TYR A 9 8.38 1.65 12.95
CA TYR A 9 7.73 0.87 14.01
C TYR A 9 6.40 0.29 13.59
N HIS A 10 5.72 0.90 12.62
CA HIS A 10 4.41 0.47 12.17
C HIS A 10 4.16 0.94 10.74
N VAL A 11 3.46 0.11 9.95
CA VAL A 11 3.11 0.43 8.56
C VAL A 11 1.60 0.27 8.38
N HIS A 12 0.95 1.31 7.87
CA HIS A 12 -0.44 1.24 7.45
C HIS A 12 -0.51 0.90 5.97
N ALA A 13 -1.23 -0.16 5.63
CA ALA A 13 -1.42 -0.58 4.25
C ALA A 13 -2.61 0.16 3.66
N LYS A 14 -2.33 1.14 2.83
CA LYS A 14 -3.32 2.00 2.20
C LYS A 14 -2.91 2.21 0.74
N ASP A 15 -3.89 2.31 -0.14
CA ASP A 15 -3.61 2.50 -1.56
C ASP A 15 -4.36 3.70 -2.10
N GLY A 16 -3.94 4.16 -3.26
CA GLY A 16 -4.58 5.24 -3.97
C GLY A 16 -4.46 5.03 -5.46
N GLU A 17 -5.50 5.38 -6.17
CA GLU A 17 -5.56 5.28 -7.62
C GLU A 17 -5.41 6.64 -8.25
N ILE A 18 -4.45 6.77 -9.18
CA ILE A 18 -4.26 7.97 -9.99
C ILE A 18 -4.82 7.68 -11.37
N VAL A 19 -5.79 8.50 -11.80
CA VAL A 19 -6.43 8.37 -13.10
C VAL A 19 -5.92 9.52 -13.98
N GLU A 20 -4.89 9.25 -14.78
CA GLU A 20 -4.14 10.30 -15.49
C GLU A 20 -4.99 11.22 -16.36
N HIS A 21 -5.91 10.68 -17.14
CA HIS A 21 -6.73 11.53 -18.01
C HIS A 21 -7.65 12.47 -17.23
N ASN A 22 -8.06 12.08 -16.02
CA ASN A 22 -8.84 12.95 -15.14
C ASN A 22 -7.94 14.01 -14.47
N VAL A 23 -6.70 13.65 -14.13
CA VAL A 23 -5.71 14.58 -13.59
C VAL A 23 -5.41 15.69 -14.60
N ARG A 24 -5.27 15.33 -15.86
CA ARG A 24 -5.02 16.32 -16.93
C ARG A 24 -6.15 17.32 -17.07
N ARG A 25 -7.39 16.92 -16.82
CA ARG A 25 -8.56 17.77 -16.97
C ARG A 25 -8.91 18.53 -15.69
N ASP A 26 -8.91 17.85 -14.55
CA ASP A 26 -9.46 18.38 -13.27
C ASP A 26 -8.42 18.51 -12.16
N GLY A 27 -7.17 18.13 -12.42
CA GLY A 27 -6.10 18.17 -11.43
C GLY A 27 -6.07 16.94 -10.53
N LEU A 28 -4.99 16.83 -9.74
CA LEU A 28 -4.78 15.70 -8.83
C LEU A 28 -5.61 15.83 -7.55
N ILE A 29 -5.70 17.06 -7.02
CA ILE A 29 -6.46 17.30 -5.79
C ILE A 29 -7.94 17.30 -6.14
N PRO A 30 -8.66 16.26 -5.70
CA PRO A 30 -10.05 16.13 -6.15
C PRO A 30 -11.00 17.01 -5.35
N THR A 31 -12.07 17.41 -6.04
CA THR A 31 -13.20 18.09 -5.42
C THR A 31 -14.45 17.25 -5.64
N GLY A 32 -15.47 17.47 -4.80
CA GLY A 32 -16.72 16.75 -4.90
C GLY A 32 -16.69 15.37 -4.25
N PRO A 33 -17.73 14.55 -4.44
CA PRO A 33 -17.86 13.27 -3.77
C PRO A 33 -16.79 12.26 -4.18
N TRP A 34 -16.43 11.38 -3.24
CA TRP A 34 -15.38 10.39 -3.49
C TRP A 34 -15.75 9.35 -4.55
N ASN A 35 -17.03 9.15 -4.82
CA ASN A 35 -17.50 8.22 -5.86
C ASN A 35 -17.64 8.86 -7.25
N ARG A 36 -17.21 10.11 -7.43
CA ARG A 36 -17.28 10.77 -8.73
C ARG A 36 -16.31 10.11 -9.71
N ILE A 37 -16.80 9.72 -10.88
CA ILE A 37 -16.01 9.02 -11.89
C ILE A 37 -14.82 9.85 -12.40
N THR A 38 -14.99 11.17 -12.47
CA THR A 38 -14.00 12.08 -13.05
C THR A 38 -12.87 12.50 -12.11
N ARG A 39 -12.79 11.92 -10.92
CA ARG A 39 -11.71 12.25 -9.98
C ARG A 39 -10.36 11.80 -10.53
N GLY A 40 -9.34 12.64 -10.35
CA GLY A 40 -7.96 12.29 -10.69
C GLY A 40 -7.31 11.38 -9.64
N PHE A 41 -7.82 11.39 -8.41
CA PHE A 41 -7.34 10.56 -7.32
C PHE A 41 -8.50 10.02 -6.49
N ARG A 42 -8.38 8.79 -6.03
CA ARG A 42 -9.30 8.19 -5.05
C ARG A 42 -8.57 7.17 -4.20
N PHE A 43 -9.07 6.99 -2.96
CA PHE A 43 -8.56 5.93 -2.11
C PHE A 43 -9.07 4.58 -2.57
N ARG A 44 -8.18 3.59 -2.56
CA ARG A 44 -8.51 2.21 -2.91
C ARG A 44 -7.98 1.27 -1.82
N ILE A 45 -8.50 0.07 -1.79
CA ILE A 45 -7.89 -0.98 -0.96
C ILE A 45 -6.53 -1.37 -1.56
N PRO A 46 -5.59 -1.92 -0.75
CA PRO A 46 -4.31 -2.39 -1.28
C PRO A 46 -4.48 -3.35 -2.46
N GLY A 47 -3.75 -3.07 -3.51
CA GLY A 47 -3.79 -3.87 -4.73
C GLY A 47 -4.71 -3.33 -5.82
N TRP A 48 -5.61 -2.41 -5.49
CA TRP A 48 -6.56 -1.83 -6.45
C TRP A 48 -6.19 -0.42 -6.90
N GLY A 49 -5.08 0.09 -6.39
CA GLY A 49 -4.57 1.40 -6.75
C GLY A 49 -3.21 1.34 -7.42
N SER A 50 -2.47 2.44 -7.30
CA SER A 50 -1.19 2.65 -7.99
C SER A 50 0.04 2.27 -7.18
N VAL A 51 -0.10 1.88 -5.92
CA VAL A 51 1.04 1.53 -5.06
C VAL A 51 1.66 0.21 -5.53
N PRO A 52 2.99 0.18 -5.78
CA PRO A 52 3.68 -1.04 -6.20
C PRO A 52 3.98 -1.93 -4.99
N TRP A 53 3.03 -2.75 -4.59
CA TRP A 53 3.08 -3.51 -3.33
C TRP A 53 4.23 -4.49 -3.24
N LYS A 54 4.57 -5.18 -4.32
CA LYS A 54 5.73 -6.10 -4.30
C LYS A 54 7.01 -5.35 -3.99
N ARG A 55 7.16 -4.14 -4.53
CA ARG A 55 8.31 -3.29 -4.28
C ARG A 55 8.32 -2.77 -2.84
N VAL A 56 7.17 -2.35 -2.32
CA VAL A 56 7.03 -1.90 -0.94
C VAL A 56 7.43 -3.01 0.03
N ILE A 57 6.92 -4.22 -0.18
CA ILE A 57 7.25 -5.37 0.66
C ILE A 57 8.74 -5.71 0.57
N THR A 58 9.32 -5.65 -0.63
CA THR A 58 10.76 -5.85 -0.82
C THR A 58 11.58 -4.85 -0.01
N GLU A 59 11.23 -3.57 -0.10
CA GLU A 59 11.95 -2.52 0.65
C GLU A 59 11.81 -2.71 2.16
N LEU A 60 10.62 -3.06 2.64
CA LEU A 60 10.41 -3.34 4.06
C LEU A 60 11.24 -4.54 4.53
N ALA A 61 11.30 -5.59 3.71
CA ALA A 61 12.11 -6.76 4.02
C ALA A 61 13.60 -6.40 4.08
N LEU A 62 14.08 -5.58 3.15
CA LEU A 62 15.48 -5.19 3.10
C LEU A 62 15.91 -4.35 4.32
N VAL A 63 15.03 -3.54 4.87
CA VAL A 63 15.32 -2.77 6.09
C VAL A 63 15.03 -3.57 7.38
N GLY A 64 14.60 -4.82 7.26
CA GLY A 64 14.38 -5.69 8.41
C GLY A 64 13.07 -5.51 9.14
N TYR A 65 12.09 -4.87 8.51
CA TYR A 65 10.76 -4.71 9.11
C TYR A 65 10.06 -6.08 9.20
N ASP A 66 9.61 -6.45 10.39
CA ASP A 66 8.97 -7.75 10.64
C ASP A 66 7.67 -7.65 11.44
N TYR A 67 7.12 -6.45 11.55
CA TYR A 67 5.87 -6.23 12.26
C TYR A 67 4.67 -6.30 11.30
N VAL A 68 3.52 -5.78 11.68
CA VAL A 68 2.26 -5.93 10.93
C VAL A 68 2.07 -4.85 9.87
N LEU A 69 1.26 -5.18 8.87
CA LEU A 69 0.68 -4.20 7.95
C LEU A 69 -0.78 -4.02 8.38
N SER A 70 -1.13 -2.81 8.81
CA SER A 70 -2.49 -2.51 9.27
C SER A 70 -3.33 -1.96 8.12
N TYR A 71 -4.52 -2.54 7.95
CA TYR A 71 -5.46 -2.09 6.93
C TYR A 71 -6.31 -0.92 7.40
N GLU A 72 -6.46 0.09 6.55
CA GLU A 72 -7.42 1.18 6.72
C GLU A 72 -8.39 1.19 5.54
N HIS A 73 -9.69 1.26 5.83
CA HIS A 73 -10.71 1.27 4.77
C HIS A 73 -11.16 2.69 4.45
N GLU A 74 -10.87 3.12 3.21
CA GLU A 74 -11.39 4.39 2.69
C GLU A 74 -11.86 4.25 1.23
N ASP A 75 -11.98 3.02 0.73
CA ASP A 75 -12.44 2.74 -0.63
C ASP A 75 -13.97 2.81 -0.68
N VAL A 76 -14.51 3.78 -1.42
CA VAL A 76 -15.96 3.99 -1.52
C VAL A 76 -16.65 3.06 -2.50
N THR A 77 -15.91 2.23 -3.22
CA THR A 77 -16.49 1.31 -4.22
C THR A 77 -16.92 -0.02 -3.61
N MET A 78 -16.53 -0.32 -2.38
CA MET A 78 -16.85 -1.59 -1.74
C MET A 78 -17.10 -1.41 -0.24
N SER A 79 -17.80 -2.37 0.37
CA SER A 79 -18.01 -2.37 1.81
C SER A 79 -16.72 -2.59 2.56
N ARG A 80 -16.70 -2.21 3.84
CA ARG A 80 -15.56 -2.45 4.71
C ARG A 80 -15.18 -3.93 4.79
N GLU A 81 -16.20 -4.79 4.94
CA GLU A 81 -15.98 -6.24 5.03
C GLU A 81 -15.39 -6.80 3.75
N ASP A 82 -15.95 -6.44 2.59
CA ASP A 82 -15.45 -6.88 1.29
C ASP A 82 -14.03 -6.37 1.06
N GLY A 83 -13.77 -5.12 1.42
CA GLY A 83 -12.44 -4.53 1.33
C GLY A 83 -11.40 -5.24 2.18
N GLU A 84 -11.77 -5.61 3.42
CA GLU A 84 -10.87 -6.36 4.30
C GLU A 84 -10.51 -7.73 3.73
N ILE A 85 -11.50 -8.46 3.23
CA ILE A 85 -11.29 -9.79 2.64
C ILE A 85 -10.38 -9.69 1.42
N LYS A 86 -10.67 -8.78 0.50
CA LYS A 86 -9.86 -8.60 -0.71
C LYS A 86 -8.44 -8.14 -0.39
N THR A 87 -8.28 -7.31 0.63
CA THR A 87 -6.96 -6.85 1.07
C THR A 87 -6.11 -8.02 1.58
N VAL A 88 -6.69 -8.88 2.41
CA VAL A 88 -5.99 -10.06 2.93
C VAL A 88 -5.64 -11.01 1.80
N GLU A 89 -6.58 -11.27 0.90
CA GLU A 89 -6.35 -12.14 -0.26
C GLU A 89 -5.23 -11.63 -1.16
N PHE A 90 -5.11 -10.31 -1.32
CA PHE A 90 -4.07 -9.71 -2.13
C PHE A 90 -2.71 -9.67 -1.41
N LEU A 91 -2.66 -9.18 -0.18
CA LEU A 91 -1.39 -8.95 0.53
C LEU A 91 -0.77 -10.23 1.10
N LYS A 92 -1.58 -11.14 1.63
CA LYS A 92 -1.07 -12.32 2.31
C LYS A 92 -0.12 -13.15 1.45
N PRO A 93 -0.42 -13.44 0.17
CA PRO A 93 0.52 -14.18 -0.67
C PRO A 93 1.82 -13.43 -0.96
N LEU A 94 1.83 -12.10 -0.84
CA LEU A 94 3.02 -11.29 -1.09
C LEU A 94 3.96 -11.23 0.11
N LEU A 95 3.48 -11.54 1.31
CA LEU A 95 4.30 -11.48 2.52
C LEU A 95 5.38 -12.56 2.48
N ILE A 96 6.58 -12.17 2.87
CA ILE A 96 7.74 -13.08 2.88
C ILE A 96 7.69 -13.89 4.16
N LYS A 97 7.45 -15.22 4.03
CA LYS A 97 7.31 -16.12 5.18
C LYS A 97 8.63 -16.68 5.66
N ALA A 98 9.59 -16.85 4.75
CA ALA A 98 10.89 -17.45 5.06
C ALA A 98 11.99 -16.52 4.54
N PRO A 99 12.40 -15.52 5.33
CA PRO A 99 13.43 -14.58 4.89
C PRO A 99 14.79 -15.25 4.72
N TYR A 100 15.60 -14.70 3.82
CA TYR A 100 16.96 -15.16 3.62
C TYR A 100 17.78 -15.01 4.91
N GLU A 101 18.39 -16.09 5.38
CA GLU A 101 19.06 -16.13 6.69
C GLU A 101 20.22 -15.16 6.84
N GLY A 102 21.00 -14.96 5.79
CA GLY A 102 22.12 -14.02 5.78
C GLY A 102 21.75 -12.56 5.70
N ARG A 103 20.46 -12.24 5.56
CA ARG A 103 20.00 -10.87 5.32
C ARG A 103 20.37 -9.90 6.44
N LYS A 104 20.22 -10.33 7.69
CA LYS A 104 20.56 -9.49 8.85
C LYS A 104 22.03 -9.11 8.86
N ASP A 105 22.90 -10.06 8.56
CA ASP A 105 24.34 -9.83 8.52
C ASP A 105 24.71 -8.83 7.43
N ILE A 106 24.08 -8.93 6.28
CA ILE A 106 24.31 -8.04 5.15
C ILE A 106 23.78 -6.63 5.44
N LEU A 107 22.58 -6.52 6.02
CA LEU A 107 21.90 -5.23 6.20
C LEU A 107 22.42 -4.44 7.40
N PHE A 108 22.99 -5.08 8.40
CA PHE A 108 23.34 -4.44 9.67
C PHE A 108 24.84 -4.47 9.97
N GLN A 109 25.65 -4.80 8.98
CA GLN A 109 27.11 -4.71 9.10
C GLN A 109 27.61 -3.25 8.97
#